data_7211b0d608d3dfbed7bef392349c0205
#
_entry.id   7211b0d608d3dfbed7bef392349c0205
#
_cell.length_a   1.000
_cell.length_b   1.000
_cell.length_c   1.000
_cell.angle_alpha   90.00
_cell.angle_beta   90.00
_cell.angle_gamma   90.00
#
_symmetry.space_group_name_H-M   'P 1'
#
loop_
_entity.id
_entity.type
_entity.pdbx_description
1 polymer ?
#
loop_
_entity_poly.entity_id
_entity_poly.type
_entity_poly.pdbx_seq_one_letter_code
_entity_poly.pdbx_strand_id
1 'polypeptide(L)'
;MEWKVIDGYPNYAISSEGQIKSLRFNRLLKPAKNSSNYYYVNLVENKVKKTVAVHKIVIENFTSKKPFENAVVDHKDGNKLNNHIENLEWVDIKENTLRAYNNQDKKEKVKELRAQGWTMQKIADYINMSLGFVQTTIHRN
;
A
#
# COMPACT_ATOMS: atom_id res chain seq x y z
N MET A 1 -3.24 14.49 14.41
CA MET A 1 -3.66 13.06 14.36
C MET A 1 -5.11 12.95 14.85
N GLU A 2 -5.95 12.33 14.04
CA GLU A 2 -7.36 12.13 14.34
C GLU A 2 -7.61 10.70 14.82
N TRP A 3 -8.52 10.51 15.77
CA TRP A 3 -8.92 9.20 16.27
C TRP A 3 -10.40 8.95 16.00
N LYS A 4 -10.72 7.73 15.58
CA LYS A 4 -12.11 7.27 15.39
C LYS A 4 -12.28 5.89 16.02
N VAL A 5 -13.47 5.65 16.57
CA VAL A 5 -13.84 4.29 17.03
C VAL A 5 -13.98 3.41 15.80
N ILE A 6 -13.40 2.21 15.87
CA ILE A 6 -13.42 1.28 14.74
C ILE A 6 -14.84 0.73 14.54
N ASP A 7 -15.36 0.86 13.32
CA ASP A 7 -16.68 0.33 12.98
C ASP A 7 -16.71 -1.20 13.18
N GLY A 8 -17.68 -1.67 13.95
CA GLY A 8 -17.80 -3.08 14.30
C GLY A 8 -16.96 -3.52 15.51
N TYR A 9 -16.11 -2.63 16.05
CA TYR A 9 -15.24 -2.92 17.19
C TYR A 9 -15.23 -1.74 18.17
N PRO A 10 -16.33 -1.54 18.93
CA PRO A 10 -16.49 -0.32 19.75
C PRO A 10 -15.49 -0.17 20.90
N ASN A 11 -14.75 -1.22 21.22
CA ASN A 11 -13.72 -1.18 22.27
C ASN A 11 -12.34 -0.78 21.75
N TYR A 12 -12.24 -0.38 20.46
CA TYR A 12 -10.99 -0.01 19.83
C TYR A 12 -11.17 1.27 19.03
N ALA A 13 -10.07 2.04 18.94
CA ALA A 13 -10.02 3.25 18.11
C ALA A 13 -8.82 3.16 17.17
N ILE A 14 -8.94 3.81 16.02
CA ILE A 14 -7.91 3.88 14.98
C ILE A 14 -7.53 5.34 14.74
N SER A 15 -6.24 5.63 14.60
CA SER A 15 -5.79 6.96 14.25
C SER A 15 -5.59 7.10 12.74
N SER A 16 -5.58 8.35 12.28
CA SER A 16 -5.28 8.68 10.88
C SER A 16 -3.86 8.28 10.47
N GLU A 17 -2.99 7.97 11.44
CA GLU A 17 -1.60 7.52 11.19
C GLU A 17 -1.43 6.01 11.30
N GLY A 18 -2.51 5.26 11.50
CA GLY A 18 -2.46 3.80 11.56
C GLY A 18 -2.19 3.22 12.94
N GLN A 19 -2.30 4.02 13.99
CA GLN A 19 -2.19 3.53 15.36
C GLN A 19 -3.53 3.00 15.86
N ILE A 20 -3.51 1.92 16.62
CA ILE A 20 -4.72 1.32 17.17
C ILE A 20 -4.64 1.32 18.68
N LYS A 21 -5.72 1.73 19.33
CA LYS A 21 -5.82 1.88 20.78
C LYS A 21 -6.95 1.01 21.30
N SER A 22 -6.67 0.26 22.38
CA SER A 22 -7.72 -0.40 23.15
C SER A 22 -8.35 0.62 24.10
N LEU A 23 -9.63 0.88 23.92
CA LEU A 23 -10.37 1.81 24.79
C LEU A 23 -10.64 1.19 26.15
N ARG A 24 -10.82 -0.13 26.19
CA ARG A 24 -11.06 -0.87 27.44
C ARG A 24 -9.87 -0.80 28.38
N PHE A 25 -8.65 -0.95 27.87
CA PHE A 25 -7.42 -0.97 28.65
C PHE A 25 -6.61 0.31 28.50
N ASN A 26 -7.09 1.27 27.73
CA ASN A 26 -6.47 2.58 27.50
C ASN A 26 -4.98 2.46 27.11
N ARG A 27 -4.67 1.62 26.14
CA ARG A 27 -3.30 1.42 25.68
C ARG A 27 -3.24 1.21 24.16
N LEU A 28 -2.09 1.58 23.59
CA LEU A 28 -1.82 1.34 22.17
C LEU A 28 -1.53 -0.13 21.93
N LEU A 29 -2.08 -0.68 20.86
CA LEU A 29 -1.76 -2.03 20.40
C LEU A 29 -0.52 -1.97 19.49
N LYS A 30 0.31 -3.00 19.58
CA LYS A 30 1.48 -3.13 18.72
C LYS A 30 1.12 -4.03 17.53
N PRO A 31 1.05 -3.49 16.30
CA PRO A 31 0.78 -4.32 15.14
C PRO A 31 1.90 -5.33 14.89
N ALA A 32 1.54 -6.49 14.38
CA ALA A 32 2.48 -7.51 13.92
C ALA A 32 2.58 -7.46 12.41
N LYS A 33 3.72 -7.90 11.89
CA LYS A 33 3.97 -7.95 10.45
C LYS A 33 3.73 -9.36 9.94
N ASN A 34 2.94 -9.50 8.86
CA ASN A 34 2.71 -10.81 8.24
C ASN A 34 3.78 -11.14 7.18
N SER A 35 3.68 -12.32 6.57
CA SER A 35 4.63 -12.79 5.56
C SER A 35 4.66 -11.91 4.30
N SER A 36 3.60 -11.15 4.04
CA SER A 36 3.53 -10.23 2.90
C SER A 36 3.98 -8.80 3.24
N ASN A 37 4.55 -8.60 4.44
CA ASN A 37 5.03 -7.31 4.94
C ASN A 37 3.94 -6.26 5.17
N TYR A 38 2.73 -6.70 5.53
CA TYR A 38 1.66 -5.81 5.97
C TYR A 38 1.50 -5.88 7.48
N TYR A 39 1.15 -4.76 8.11
CA TYR A 39 0.78 -4.74 9.51
C TYR A 39 -0.64 -5.27 9.71
N TYR A 40 -0.82 -6.10 10.72
CA TYR A 40 -2.13 -6.58 11.15
C TYR A 40 -2.25 -6.53 12.66
N VAL A 41 -3.49 -6.55 13.16
CA VAL A 41 -3.80 -6.63 14.59
C VAL A 41 -4.89 -7.65 14.80
N ASN A 42 -4.96 -8.17 16.02
CA ASN A 42 -6.05 -9.04 16.45
C ASN A 42 -7.01 -8.22 17.29
N LEU A 43 -8.27 -8.14 16.84
CA LEU A 43 -9.34 -7.45 17.55
C LEU A 43 -10.30 -8.49 18.12
N VAL A 44 -10.81 -8.24 19.32
CA VAL A 44 -11.74 -9.15 20.01
C VAL A 44 -13.08 -8.46 20.18
N GLU A 45 -14.14 -9.08 19.68
CA GLU A 45 -15.51 -8.63 19.85
C GLU A 45 -16.38 -9.84 20.14
N ASN A 46 -17.20 -9.74 21.20
CA ASN A 46 -18.07 -10.84 21.63
C ASN A 46 -17.33 -12.18 21.82
N LYS A 47 -16.12 -12.10 22.43
CA LYS A 47 -15.23 -13.25 22.68
C LYS A 47 -14.69 -13.91 21.41
N VAL A 48 -14.88 -13.29 20.25
CA VAL A 48 -14.35 -13.78 18.98
C VAL A 48 -13.15 -12.92 18.59
N LYS A 49 -12.01 -13.57 18.35
CA LYS A 49 -10.76 -12.93 17.92
C LYS A 49 -10.73 -12.92 16.40
N LYS A 50 -10.46 -11.75 15.81
CA LYS A 50 -10.35 -11.61 14.36
C LYS A 50 -9.07 -10.86 14.00
N THR A 51 -8.33 -11.38 13.01
CA THR A 51 -7.14 -10.74 12.47
C THR A 51 -7.54 -9.77 11.37
N VAL A 52 -7.14 -8.51 11.50
CA VAL A 52 -7.54 -7.45 10.56
C VAL A 52 -6.30 -6.67 10.13
N ALA A 53 -6.22 -6.36 8.83
CA ALA A 53 -5.11 -5.55 8.30
C ALA A 53 -5.27 -4.09 8.72
N VAL A 54 -4.18 -3.46 9.19
CA VAL A 54 -4.20 -2.08 9.67
C VAL A 54 -4.60 -1.10 8.57
N HIS A 55 -4.01 -1.23 7.36
CA HIS A 55 -4.32 -0.34 6.25
C HIS A 55 -5.81 -0.35 5.89
N LYS A 56 -6.45 -1.50 6.00
CA LYS A 56 -7.87 -1.65 5.72
C LYS A 56 -8.72 -0.95 6.76
N ILE A 57 -8.36 -1.06 8.04
CA ILE A 57 -9.06 -0.36 9.12
C ILE A 57 -8.96 1.15 8.92
N VAL A 58 -7.78 1.67 8.58
CA VAL A 58 -7.58 3.11 8.38
C VAL A 58 -8.45 3.61 7.25
N ILE A 59 -8.36 3.01 6.07
CA ILE A 59 -9.07 3.52 4.90
C ILE A 59 -10.58 3.40 5.05
N GLU A 60 -11.08 2.33 5.64
CA GLU A 60 -12.52 2.13 5.83
C GLU A 60 -13.13 3.11 6.84
N ASN A 61 -12.36 3.53 7.85
CA ASN A 61 -12.86 4.44 8.89
C ASN A 61 -12.66 5.92 8.57
N PHE A 62 -11.66 6.28 7.75
CA PHE A 62 -11.35 7.67 7.44
C PHE A 62 -11.78 8.12 6.04
N THR A 63 -12.09 7.21 5.15
CA THR A 63 -12.61 7.54 3.81
C THR A 63 -13.94 6.84 3.56
N SER A 64 -13.93 5.61 3.07
CA SER A 64 -15.13 4.85 2.79
C SER A 64 -14.85 3.36 2.88
N LYS A 65 -15.90 2.58 3.07
CA LYS A 65 -15.83 1.14 2.88
C LYS A 65 -15.55 0.87 1.41
N LYS A 66 -15.15 -0.36 1.09
CA LYS A 66 -14.84 -0.78 -0.27
C LYS A 66 -15.84 -0.19 -1.28
N PRO A 67 -15.41 0.74 -2.18
CA PRO A 67 -16.34 1.47 -3.04
C PRO A 67 -16.84 0.69 -4.24
N PHE A 68 -16.14 -0.37 -4.64
CA PHE A 68 -16.52 -1.24 -5.76
C PHE A 68 -15.89 -2.62 -5.58
N GLU A 69 -16.39 -3.62 -6.32
CA GLU A 69 -16.06 -5.02 -6.08
C GLU A 69 -14.56 -5.35 -6.19
N ASN A 70 -13.88 -4.78 -7.17
CA ASN A 70 -12.45 -5.04 -7.43
C ASN A 70 -11.53 -4.03 -6.75
N ALA A 71 -12.02 -3.25 -5.79
CA ALA A 71 -11.22 -2.27 -5.09
C ALA A 71 -10.24 -2.92 -4.13
N VAL A 72 -8.99 -2.49 -4.18
CA VAL A 72 -7.94 -2.87 -3.25
C VAL A 72 -7.26 -1.62 -2.71
N VAL A 73 -6.64 -1.73 -1.53
CA VAL A 73 -5.93 -0.61 -0.92
C VAL A 73 -4.52 -0.55 -1.49
N ASP A 74 -4.12 0.64 -1.96
CA ASP A 74 -2.78 0.91 -2.45
C ASP A 74 -2.05 1.85 -1.50
N HIS A 75 -0.77 1.58 -1.25
CA HIS A 75 0.13 2.47 -0.54
C HIS A 75 0.85 3.35 -1.56
N LYS A 76 0.50 4.63 -1.62
CA LYS A 76 0.97 5.56 -2.66
C LYS A 76 2.49 5.62 -2.78
N ASP A 77 3.21 5.54 -1.65
CA ASP A 77 4.67 5.55 -1.62
C ASP A 77 5.31 4.18 -1.84
N GLY A 78 4.50 3.13 -2.00
CA GLY A 78 4.99 1.75 -2.12
C GLY A 78 5.42 1.12 -0.80
N ASN A 79 5.38 1.84 0.32
CA ASN A 79 5.73 1.32 1.63
C ASN A 79 4.50 0.74 2.32
N LYS A 80 4.40 -0.58 2.36
CA LYS A 80 3.28 -1.32 2.95
C LYS A 80 3.11 -1.10 4.45
N LEU A 81 4.11 -0.55 5.12
CA LEU A 81 4.09 -0.27 6.55
C LEU A 81 3.63 1.15 6.88
N ASN A 82 3.57 2.02 5.88
CA ASN A 82 3.10 3.40 6.06
C ASN A 82 1.59 3.47 5.90
N ASN A 83 0.86 3.31 7.00
CA ASN A 83 -0.59 3.27 7.03
C ASN A 83 -1.24 4.62 7.38
N HIS A 84 -0.55 5.73 7.11
CA HIS A 84 -1.13 7.06 7.21
C HIS A 84 -2.23 7.20 6.17
N ILE A 85 -3.39 7.79 6.56
CA ILE A 85 -4.55 7.91 5.64
C ILE A 85 -4.19 8.62 4.34
N GLU A 86 -3.31 9.63 4.39
CA GLU A 86 -2.87 10.36 3.19
C GLU A 86 -2.06 9.50 2.22
N ASN A 87 -1.52 8.37 2.70
CA ASN A 87 -0.75 7.43 1.89
C ASN A 87 -1.59 6.30 1.31
N LEU A 88 -2.86 6.20 1.68
CA LEU A 88 -3.74 5.11 1.29
C LEU A 88 -4.77 5.58 0.29
N GLU A 89 -5.07 4.72 -0.71
CA GLU A 89 -6.14 4.97 -1.66
C GLU A 89 -6.77 3.65 -2.12
N TRP A 90 -8.04 3.73 -2.52
CA TRP A 90 -8.70 2.62 -3.19
C TRP A 90 -8.36 2.66 -4.67
N VAL A 91 -7.91 1.53 -5.21
CA VAL A 91 -7.60 1.39 -6.64
C VAL A 91 -8.29 0.15 -7.19
N ASP A 92 -8.52 0.14 -8.50
CA ASP A 92 -9.06 -1.03 -9.18
C ASP A 92 -7.92 -2.02 -9.42
N ILE A 93 -8.12 -3.28 -9.00
CA ILE A 93 -7.11 -4.33 -9.17
C ILE A 93 -6.74 -4.54 -10.64
N LYS A 94 -7.70 -4.34 -11.55
CA LYS A 94 -7.45 -4.44 -13.00
C LYS A 94 -6.53 -3.34 -13.48
N GLU A 95 -6.72 -2.10 -12.99
CA GLU A 95 -5.82 -0.98 -13.32
C GLU A 95 -4.42 -1.22 -12.78
N ASN A 96 -4.28 -1.74 -11.56
CA ASN A 96 -2.97 -2.10 -11.01
C ASN A 96 -2.26 -3.15 -11.87
N THR A 97 -2.99 -4.14 -12.34
CA THR A 97 -2.43 -5.16 -13.23
C THR A 97 -1.97 -4.55 -14.55
N LEU A 98 -2.76 -3.63 -15.12
CA LEU A 98 -2.39 -2.93 -16.35
C LEU A 98 -1.16 -2.04 -16.15
N ARG A 99 -1.04 -1.35 -15.02
CA ARG A 99 0.14 -0.55 -14.69
C ARG A 99 1.40 -1.43 -14.62
N ALA A 100 1.31 -2.60 -14.00
CA ALA A 100 2.42 -3.55 -13.93
C ALA A 100 2.82 -4.05 -15.33
N TYR A 101 1.84 -4.31 -16.18
CA TYR A 101 2.04 -4.72 -17.56
C TYR A 101 2.74 -3.61 -18.37
N ASN A 102 2.29 -2.37 -18.23
CA ASN A 102 2.91 -1.22 -18.89
C ASN A 102 4.37 -1.03 -18.43
N ASN A 103 4.67 -1.29 -17.16
CA ASN A 103 6.04 -1.25 -16.66
C ASN A 103 6.91 -2.33 -17.30
N GLN A 104 6.36 -3.49 -17.58
CA GLN A 104 7.09 -4.56 -18.26
C GLN A 104 7.46 -4.15 -19.70
N ASP A 105 6.55 -3.52 -20.43
CA ASP A 105 6.82 -2.98 -21.77
C ASP A 105 7.93 -1.93 -21.70
N LYS A 106 7.91 -1.05 -20.70
CA LYS A 106 8.96 -0.05 -20.51
C LYS A 106 10.32 -0.70 -20.23
N LYS A 107 10.36 -1.78 -19.46
CA LYS A 107 11.60 -2.53 -19.19
C LYS A 107 12.18 -3.12 -20.48
N GLU A 108 11.35 -3.69 -21.34
CA GLU A 108 11.79 -4.21 -22.62
C GLU A 108 12.32 -3.10 -23.52
N LYS A 109 11.66 -1.94 -23.54
CA LYS A 109 12.10 -0.77 -24.30
C LYS A 109 13.46 -0.25 -23.82
N VAL A 110 13.69 -0.25 -22.51
CA VAL A 110 14.99 0.12 -21.93
C VAL A 110 16.11 -0.77 -22.49
N LYS A 111 15.90 -2.08 -22.48
CA LYS A 111 16.89 -3.03 -23.01
C LYS A 111 17.17 -2.82 -24.50
N GLU A 112 16.12 -2.61 -25.28
CA GLU A 112 16.22 -2.34 -26.72
C GLU A 112 17.04 -1.09 -27.01
N LEU A 113 16.72 0.03 -26.36
CA LEU A 113 17.40 1.29 -26.57
C LEU A 113 18.86 1.24 -26.10
N ARG A 114 19.13 0.55 -24.99
CA ARG A 114 20.49 0.38 -24.51
C ARG A 114 21.35 -0.41 -25.51
N ALA A 115 20.76 -1.41 -26.13
CA ALA A 115 21.44 -2.20 -27.18
C ALA A 115 21.78 -1.35 -28.41
N GLN A 116 21.01 -0.29 -28.65
CA GLN A 116 21.26 0.68 -29.74
C GLN A 116 22.29 1.74 -29.37
N GLY A 117 22.85 1.70 -28.16
CA GLY A 117 23.88 2.64 -27.73
C GLY A 117 23.37 3.89 -27.01
N TRP A 118 22.11 3.93 -26.63
CA TRP A 118 21.55 5.08 -25.90
C TRP A 118 22.13 5.16 -24.48
N THR A 119 22.35 6.39 -24.00
CA THR A 119 22.72 6.58 -22.61
C THR A 119 21.54 6.32 -21.69
N MET A 120 21.81 5.94 -20.43
CA MET A 120 20.77 5.68 -19.45
C MET A 120 19.88 6.90 -19.22
N GLN A 121 20.47 8.11 -19.15
CA GLN A 121 19.71 9.34 -18.97
C GLN A 121 18.79 9.61 -20.15
N LYS A 122 19.26 9.41 -21.36
CA LYS A 122 18.46 9.60 -22.58
C LYS A 122 17.28 8.62 -22.62
N ILE A 123 17.50 7.37 -22.21
CA ILE A 123 16.44 6.37 -22.13
C ILE A 123 15.39 6.79 -21.09
N ALA A 124 15.83 7.21 -19.89
CA ALA A 124 14.92 7.64 -18.82
C ALA A 124 14.03 8.79 -19.28
N ASP A 125 14.58 9.78 -19.97
CA ASP A 125 13.81 10.91 -20.50
C ASP A 125 12.80 10.46 -21.56
N TYR A 126 13.21 9.55 -22.44
CA TYR A 126 12.35 9.05 -23.53
C TYR A 126 11.13 8.28 -22.99
N ILE A 127 11.33 7.38 -22.02
CA ILE A 127 10.24 6.56 -21.49
C ILE A 127 9.50 7.22 -20.32
N ASN A 128 9.93 8.43 -19.93
CA ASN A 128 9.36 9.20 -18.82
C ASN A 128 9.39 8.42 -17.48
N MET A 129 10.55 7.85 -17.18
CA MET A 129 10.80 7.13 -15.92
C MET A 129 12.06 7.68 -15.25
N SER A 130 12.28 7.33 -13.98
CA SER A 130 13.48 7.77 -13.27
C SER A 130 14.74 7.07 -13.79
N LEU A 131 15.90 7.73 -13.62
CA LEU A 131 17.19 7.12 -13.94
C LEU A 131 17.40 5.82 -13.14
N GLY A 132 16.95 5.79 -11.88
CA GLY A 132 17.03 4.59 -11.04
C GLY A 132 16.29 3.40 -11.63
N PHE A 133 15.13 3.63 -12.25
CA PHE A 133 14.38 2.57 -12.93
C PHE A 133 15.19 1.98 -14.08
N VAL A 134 15.81 2.82 -14.90
CA VAL A 134 16.63 2.38 -16.04
C VAL A 134 17.85 1.59 -15.56
N GLN A 135 18.57 2.11 -14.56
CA GLN A 135 19.74 1.45 -13.98
C GLN A 135 19.39 0.07 -13.42
N THR A 136 18.32 -0.02 -12.63
CA THR A 136 17.86 -1.28 -12.06
C THR A 136 17.48 -2.29 -13.15
N THR A 137 16.81 -1.85 -14.20
CA THR A 137 16.40 -2.71 -15.30
C THR A 137 17.60 -3.28 -16.06
N ILE A 138 18.63 -2.46 -16.31
CA ILE A 138 19.84 -2.88 -17.02
C ILE A 138 20.67 -3.85 -16.18
N HIS A 139 20.80 -3.59 -14.87
CA HIS A 139 21.66 -4.38 -13.98
C HIS A 139 21.02 -5.68 -13.48
N ARG A 140 19.73 -5.91 -13.69
CA ARG A 140 19.02 -7.12 -13.25
C ARG A 140 18.96 -8.25 -14.29
N ASN A 141 19.89 -8.30 -15.19
CA ASN A 141 19.95 -9.40 -16.16
C ASN A 141 20.88 -10.51 -15.70
#